data_4b1ae32ee434ba91674fe1cb41980356
#
_entry.id   4b1ae32ee434ba91674fe1cb41980356
#
_cell.length_a   1.000
_cell.length_b   1.000
_cell.length_c   1.000
_cell.angle_alpha   90.00
_cell.angle_beta   90.00
_cell.angle_gamma   90.00
#
_symmetry.space_group_name_H-M   'P 1'
#
loop_
_entity.id
_entity.type
_entity.pdbx_description
1 polymer ?
#
loop_
_entity_poly.entity_id
_entity_poly.type
_entity_poly.pdbx_seq_one_letter_code
_entity_poly.pdbx_strand_id
1 'polypeptide(L)'
;MKLFSAQNITYSINENKLFHNLSFEINSGEGLHIRGGNGSGKSTLLRIILGITSPSKGLIQSYDQDLKISYLGHKNAIKNYLTPVENLELLFGGDELNVAFEWLNSFGLSHLQDELTASLSFGQQKKLALIRVLAQSSDLLVLDEPFVGLDQTTADQINSFLAQKISQGVGLVLTSHITPMIDCAALDLGANNA
;
A
#
# COMPACT_ATOMS: atom_id res chain seq x y z
N MET A 1 12.47 15.70 0.55
CA MET A 1 13.67 14.82 0.44
C MET A 1 13.32 13.67 -0.50
N LYS A 2 14.24 13.26 -1.40
CA LYS A 2 14.00 12.13 -2.29
C LYS A 2 14.14 10.82 -1.51
N LEU A 3 13.13 9.95 -1.59
CA LEU A 3 13.12 8.63 -0.94
C LEU A 3 13.59 7.55 -1.91
N PHE A 4 13.13 7.63 -3.17
CA PHE A 4 13.34 6.58 -4.16
C PHE A 4 13.34 7.16 -5.58
N SER A 5 14.13 6.59 -6.49
CA SER A 5 14.03 6.87 -7.92
C SER A 5 14.16 5.61 -8.76
N ALA A 6 13.43 5.60 -9.86
CA ALA A 6 13.53 4.62 -10.92
C ALA A 6 13.90 5.33 -12.23
N GLN A 7 14.89 4.80 -12.97
CA GLN A 7 15.37 5.37 -14.21
C GLN A 7 15.34 4.33 -15.32
N ASN A 8 14.55 4.59 -16.36
CA ASN A 8 14.44 3.79 -17.58
C ASN A 8 14.16 2.30 -17.30
N ILE A 9 13.38 2.01 -16.23
CA ILE A 9 13.09 0.64 -15.86
C ILE A 9 12.15 -0.03 -16.87
N THR A 10 12.46 -1.28 -17.17
CA THR A 10 11.67 -2.16 -18.03
C THR A 10 11.44 -3.47 -17.30
N TYR A 11 10.25 -4.04 -17.41
CA TYR A 11 9.98 -5.38 -16.89
C TYR A 11 9.20 -6.21 -17.90
N SER A 12 9.62 -7.45 -18.09
CA SER A 12 9.01 -8.39 -19.03
C SER A 12 8.77 -9.75 -18.36
N ILE A 13 7.68 -10.40 -18.73
CA ILE A 13 7.37 -11.79 -18.37
C ILE A 13 7.23 -12.57 -19.67
N ASN A 14 8.04 -13.64 -19.86
CA ASN A 14 7.99 -14.50 -21.04
C ASN A 14 7.95 -13.70 -22.35
N GLU A 15 8.89 -12.76 -22.53
CA GLU A 15 8.99 -11.85 -23.69
C GLU A 15 7.91 -10.77 -23.79
N ASN A 16 6.81 -10.86 -23.05
CA ASN A 16 5.79 -9.81 -22.99
C ASN A 16 6.23 -8.70 -22.04
N LYS A 17 6.39 -7.49 -22.56
CA LYS A 17 6.71 -6.30 -21.78
C LYS A 17 5.48 -5.86 -20.99
N LEU A 18 5.56 -5.80 -19.67
CA LEU A 18 4.52 -5.21 -18.83
C LEU A 18 4.62 -3.67 -18.82
N PHE A 19 5.83 -3.15 -18.79
CA PHE A 19 6.12 -1.73 -18.96
C PHE A 19 7.55 -1.55 -19.49
N HIS A 20 7.77 -0.41 -20.15
CA HIS A 20 9.03 -0.13 -20.84
C HIS A 20 9.48 1.31 -20.58
N ASN A 21 10.78 1.49 -20.33
CA ASN A 21 11.44 2.79 -20.21
C ASN A 21 10.75 3.75 -19.20
N LEU A 22 10.29 3.20 -18.08
CA LEU A 22 9.56 3.95 -17.08
C LEU A 22 10.54 4.67 -16.14
N SER A 23 10.31 5.97 -15.92
CA SER A 23 11.10 6.77 -14.98
C SER A 23 10.20 7.57 -14.07
N PHE A 24 10.47 7.54 -12.77
CA PHE A 24 9.71 8.30 -11.77
C PHE A 24 10.54 8.48 -10.50
N GLU A 25 10.08 9.38 -9.65
CA GLU A 25 10.66 9.64 -8.34
C GLU A 25 9.56 9.62 -7.28
N ILE A 26 9.93 9.30 -6.06
CA ILE A 26 9.07 9.33 -4.88
C ILE A 26 9.79 10.20 -3.86
N ASN A 27 9.14 11.28 -3.46
CA ASN A 27 9.67 12.22 -2.48
C ASN A 27 8.89 12.14 -1.17
N SER A 28 9.53 12.54 -0.09
CA SER A 28 8.89 12.75 1.21
C SER A 28 7.76 13.77 1.07
N GLY A 29 6.57 13.46 1.58
CA GLY A 29 5.39 14.33 1.51
C GLY A 29 4.71 14.38 0.15
N GLU A 30 4.99 13.44 -0.75
CA GLU A 30 4.35 13.36 -2.06
C GLU A 30 3.64 12.01 -2.26
N GLY A 31 2.55 12.05 -3.03
CA GLY A 31 1.80 10.88 -3.45
C GLY A 31 2.07 10.51 -4.92
N LEU A 32 2.21 9.22 -5.20
CA LEU A 32 2.28 8.65 -6.55
C LEU A 32 1.14 7.65 -6.75
N HIS A 33 0.21 7.95 -7.65
CA HIS A 33 -0.88 7.06 -8.03
C HIS A 33 -0.53 6.31 -9.32
N ILE A 34 -0.27 5.02 -9.21
CA ILE A 34 0.02 4.12 -10.33
C ILE A 34 -1.29 3.64 -10.93
N ARG A 35 -1.54 3.99 -12.20
CA ARG A 35 -2.74 3.65 -12.96
C ARG A 35 -2.45 2.59 -14.03
N GLY A 36 -3.50 1.91 -14.46
CA GLY A 36 -3.43 0.94 -15.55
C GLY A 36 -4.48 -0.16 -15.40
N GLY A 37 -4.80 -0.83 -16.50
CA GLY A 37 -5.74 -1.95 -16.52
C GLY A 37 -5.26 -3.17 -15.72
N ASN A 38 -6.12 -4.19 -15.62
CA ASN A 38 -5.71 -5.47 -15.03
C ASN A 38 -4.59 -6.08 -15.89
N GLY A 39 -3.56 -6.61 -15.22
CA GLY A 39 -2.39 -7.18 -15.90
C GLY A 39 -1.36 -6.18 -16.41
N SER A 40 -1.54 -4.85 -16.26
CA SER A 40 -0.58 -3.84 -16.72
C SER A 40 0.74 -3.82 -15.94
N GLY A 41 0.86 -4.58 -14.85
CA GLY A 41 2.08 -4.65 -14.05
C GLY A 41 2.10 -3.77 -12.80
N LYS A 42 0.97 -3.18 -12.36
CA LYS A 42 0.90 -2.33 -11.15
C LYS A 42 1.53 -3.02 -9.92
N SER A 43 1.05 -4.19 -9.55
CA SER A 43 1.59 -4.94 -8.40
C SER A 43 3.05 -5.38 -8.61
N THR A 44 3.47 -5.60 -9.85
CA THR A 44 4.87 -5.88 -10.18
C THR A 44 5.74 -4.64 -9.94
N LEU A 45 5.27 -3.46 -10.34
CA LEU A 45 5.98 -2.21 -10.09
C LEU A 45 6.09 -1.93 -8.59
N LEU A 46 5.03 -2.18 -7.80
CA LEU A 46 5.12 -2.07 -6.33
C LEU A 46 6.18 -3.03 -5.76
N ARG A 47 6.26 -4.28 -6.24
CA ARG A 47 7.30 -5.24 -5.81
C ARG A 47 8.71 -4.79 -6.17
N ILE A 48 8.85 -4.07 -7.29
CA ILE A 48 10.12 -3.49 -7.70
C ILE A 48 10.50 -2.34 -6.75
N ILE A 49 9.57 -1.45 -6.41
CA ILE A 49 9.78 -0.38 -5.42
C ILE A 49 10.18 -0.96 -4.06
N LEU A 50 9.58 -2.08 -3.66
CA LEU A 50 9.89 -2.78 -2.41
C LEU A 50 11.21 -3.58 -2.44
N GLY A 51 11.92 -3.62 -3.57
CA GLY A 51 13.13 -4.44 -3.72
C GLY A 51 12.90 -5.95 -3.75
N ILE A 52 11.64 -6.41 -3.82
CA ILE A 52 11.28 -7.84 -3.87
C ILE A 52 11.58 -8.43 -5.26
N THR A 53 11.50 -7.61 -6.30
CA THR A 53 11.72 -8.02 -7.69
C THR A 53 12.63 -7.00 -8.36
N SER A 54 13.63 -7.46 -9.12
CA SER A 54 14.50 -6.59 -9.90
C SER A 54 13.89 -6.29 -11.27
N PRO A 55 14.01 -5.07 -11.82
CA PRO A 55 13.62 -4.79 -13.19
C PRO A 55 14.52 -5.55 -14.17
N SER A 56 14.02 -5.82 -15.38
CA SER A 56 14.81 -6.46 -16.44
C SER A 56 15.89 -5.52 -16.99
N LYS A 57 15.64 -4.19 -16.96
CA LYS A 57 16.57 -3.12 -17.37
C LYS A 57 16.28 -1.87 -16.55
N GLY A 58 17.27 -0.96 -16.53
CA GLY A 58 17.19 0.31 -15.83
C GLY A 58 17.77 0.25 -14.43
N LEU A 59 17.69 1.36 -13.72
CA LEU A 59 18.28 1.52 -12.39
C LEU A 59 17.20 1.90 -11.38
N ILE A 60 17.38 1.38 -10.18
CA ILE A 60 16.59 1.71 -9.01
C ILE A 60 17.52 2.17 -7.91
N GLN A 61 17.18 3.25 -7.25
CA GLN A 61 17.95 3.81 -6.16
C GLN A 61 17.05 4.18 -5.00
N SER A 62 17.31 3.59 -3.83
CA SER A 62 16.84 4.10 -2.54
C SER A 62 17.87 5.11 -2.03
N TYR A 63 17.40 6.23 -1.49
CA TYR A 63 18.26 7.30 -0.98
C TYR A 63 18.47 7.21 0.54
N ASP A 64 17.70 6.33 1.21
CA ASP A 64 17.83 6.01 2.61
C ASP A 64 17.88 4.49 2.77
N GLN A 65 18.92 3.98 3.44
CA GLN A 65 19.09 2.55 3.71
C GLN A 65 18.18 2.07 4.85
N ASP A 66 17.80 2.97 5.74
CA ASP A 66 16.95 2.70 6.90
C ASP A 66 15.49 3.06 6.66
N LEU A 67 15.11 3.31 5.37
CA LEU A 67 13.76 3.70 4.97
C LEU A 67 12.72 2.70 5.45
N LYS A 68 11.85 3.13 6.36
CA LYS A 68 10.75 2.30 6.88
C LYS A 68 9.59 2.31 5.91
N ILE A 69 9.31 1.15 5.32
CA ILE A 69 8.23 0.99 4.34
C ILE A 69 7.12 0.14 4.94
N SER A 70 5.89 0.66 4.98
CA SER A 70 4.69 -0.14 5.27
C SER A 70 3.99 -0.52 3.97
N TYR A 71 3.71 -1.82 3.81
CA TYR A 71 3.16 -2.37 2.58
C TYR A 71 1.83 -3.09 2.79
N LEU A 72 0.81 -2.66 2.04
CA LEU A 72 -0.43 -3.40 1.83
C LEU A 72 -0.40 -4.04 0.44
N GLY A 73 -0.27 -5.35 0.38
CA GLY A 73 -0.33 -6.09 -0.88
C GLY A 73 -1.76 -6.47 -1.29
N HIS A 74 -1.88 -7.06 -2.47
CA HIS A 74 -3.15 -7.57 -2.98
C HIS A 74 -3.78 -8.63 -2.05
N LYS A 75 -2.95 -9.47 -1.43
CA LYS A 75 -3.39 -10.40 -0.37
C LYS A 75 -3.33 -9.71 0.98
N ASN A 76 -4.36 -9.85 1.79
CA ASN A 76 -4.48 -9.20 3.09
C ASN A 76 -3.39 -9.59 4.11
N ALA A 77 -2.70 -10.73 3.89
CA ALA A 77 -1.61 -11.23 4.73
C ALA A 77 -1.98 -11.32 6.24
N ILE A 78 -3.24 -11.63 6.53
CA ILE A 78 -3.79 -11.91 7.85
C ILE A 78 -3.82 -13.42 8.10
N LYS A 79 -3.80 -13.82 9.37
CA LYS A 79 -3.87 -15.22 9.77
C LYS A 79 -5.32 -15.59 10.04
N ASN A 80 -5.91 -16.41 9.16
CA ASN A 80 -7.34 -16.75 9.23
C ASN A 80 -7.73 -17.57 10.48
N TYR A 81 -6.76 -18.28 11.07
CA TYR A 81 -6.93 -19.09 12.28
C TYR A 81 -6.73 -18.31 13.59
N LEU A 82 -6.45 -17.02 13.50
CA LEU A 82 -6.36 -16.09 14.62
C LEU A 82 -7.56 -15.14 14.61
N THR A 83 -7.87 -14.57 15.78
CA THR A 83 -8.83 -13.48 15.90
C THR A 83 -8.24 -12.16 15.39
N PRO A 84 -9.03 -11.10 15.18
CA PRO A 84 -8.50 -9.76 14.90
C PRO A 84 -7.49 -9.29 15.94
N VAL A 85 -7.78 -9.45 17.24
CA VAL A 85 -6.88 -9.07 18.32
C VAL A 85 -5.55 -9.82 18.22
N GLU A 86 -5.58 -11.16 18.13
CA GLU A 86 -4.38 -11.98 18.00
C GLU A 86 -3.55 -11.65 16.75
N ASN A 87 -4.20 -11.28 15.64
CA ASN A 87 -3.50 -10.81 14.43
C ASN A 87 -2.74 -9.50 14.68
N LEU A 88 -3.30 -8.58 15.48
CA LEU A 88 -2.66 -7.32 15.82
C LEU A 88 -1.55 -7.51 16.86
N GLU A 89 -1.79 -8.28 17.90
CA GLU A 89 -0.81 -8.61 18.96
C GLU A 89 0.41 -9.36 18.42
N LEU A 90 0.24 -10.16 17.36
CA LEU A 90 1.34 -10.85 16.69
C LEU A 90 2.34 -9.86 16.06
N LEU A 91 1.90 -8.66 15.70
CA LEU A 91 2.68 -7.69 14.92
C LEU A 91 3.11 -6.48 15.74
N PHE A 92 2.33 -6.10 16.73
CA PHE A 92 2.49 -4.85 17.44
C PHE A 92 2.67 -5.07 18.94
N GLY A 93 3.35 -4.13 19.57
CA GLY A 93 3.45 -4.00 21.01
C GLY A 93 3.44 -2.53 21.43
N GLY A 94 3.25 -2.26 22.71
CA GLY A 94 3.29 -0.91 23.25
C GLY A 94 2.32 0.05 22.55
N ASP A 95 2.82 1.22 22.18
CA ASP A 95 2.01 2.31 21.63
C ASP A 95 1.41 1.96 20.24
N GLU A 96 2.12 1.19 19.42
CA GLU A 96 1.60 0.77 18.11
C GLU A 96 0.38 -0.15 18.25
N LEU A 97 0.36 -1.01 19.26
CA LEU A 97 -0.79 -1.86 19.55
C LEU A 97 -2.01 -1.03 19.99
N ASN A 98 -1.80 0.00 20.79
CA ASN A 98 -2.87 0.93 21.20
C ASN A 98 -3.47 1.62 19.96
N VAL A 99 -2.63 2.13 19.06
CA VAL A 99 -3.08 2.73 17.79
C VAL A 99 -3.83 1.71 16.92
N ALA A 100 -3.38 0.45 16.88
CA ALA A 100 -4.07 -0.59 16.15
C ALA A 100 -5.48 -0.88 16.71
N PHE A 101 -5.66 -0.86 18.03
CA PHE A 101 -6.97 -1.01 18.67
C PHE A 101 -7.89 0.20 18.45
N GLU A 102 -7.34 1.43 18.42
CA GLU A 102 -8.11 2.61 18.02
C GLU A 102 -8.65 2.46 16.59
N TRP A 103 -7.84 1.98 15.66
CA TRP A 103 -8.29 1.66 14.30
C TRP A 103 -9.31 0.53 14.24
N LEU A 104 -9.14 -0.53 15.05
CA LEU A 104 -10.11 -1.63 15.14
C LEU A 104 -11.49 -1.09 15.53
N ASN A 105 -11.53 -0.19 16.50
CA ASN A 105 -12.77 0.47 16.93
C ASN A 105 -13.32 1.41 15.86
N SER A 106 -12.48 2.26 15.27
CA SER A 106 -12.87 3.23 14.23
C SER A 106 -13.45 2.55 12.99
N PHE A 107 -12.94 1.38 12.60
CA PHE A 107 -13.45 0.58 11.50
C PHE A 107 -14.66 -0.28 11.84
N GLY A 108 -15.16 -0.18 13.08
CA GLY A 108 -16.33 -0.91 13.55
C GLY A 108 -16.12 -2.41 13.72
N LEU A 109 -14.88 -2.84 13.96
CA LEU A 109 -14.52 -4.26 14.10
C LEU A 109 -14.46 -4.75 15.56
N SER A 110 -14.63 -3.88 16.56
CA SER A 110 -14.50 -4.24 17.97
C SER A 110 -15.44 -5.36 18.41
N HIS A 111 -16.65 -5.45 17.84
CA HIS A 111 -17.61 -6.50 18.14
C HIS A 111 -17.22 -7.88 17.57
N LEU A 112 -16.21 -7.93 16.69
CA LEU A 112 -15.69 -9.15 16.06
C LEU A 112 -14.29 -9.52 16.60
N GLN A 113 -13.82 -8.83 17.61
CA GLN A 113 -12.45 -8.94 18.11
C GLN A 113 -12.04 -10.35 18.54
N ASP A 114 -13.01 -11.15 19.01
CA ASP A 114 -12.82 -12.51 19.53
C ASP A 114 -13.29 -13.59 18.52
N GLU A 115 -13.78 -13.18 17.34
CA GLU A 115 -14.18 -14.09 16.27
C GLU A 115 -12.98 -14.52 15.42
N LEU A 116 -12.97 -15.75 14.90
CA LEU A 116 -11.91 -16.16 13.98
C LEU A 116 -11.92 -15.28 12.71
N THR A 117 -10.77 -14.81 12.29
CA THR A 117 -10.64 -13.98 11.08
C THR A 117 -11.16 -14.69 9.81
N ALA A 118 -11.20 -16.03 9.80
CA ALA A 118 -11.81 -16.82 8.73
C ALA A 118 -13.32 -16.55 8.56
N SER A 119 -14.03 -16.17 9.63
CA SER A 119 -15.48 -15.90 9.60
C SER A 119 -15.82 -14.48 9.12
N LEU A 120 -14.83 -13.58 9.06
CA LEU A 120 -15.01 -12.21 8.66
C LEU A 120 -15.31 -12.10 7.16
N SER A 121 -16.16 -11.14 6.77
CA SER A 121 -16.38 -10.81 5.37
C SER A 121 -15.09 -10.27 4.71
N PHE A 122 -15.05 -10.29 3.39
CA PHE A 122 -13.91 -9.75 2.63
C PHE A 122 -13.57 -8.29 3.03
N GLY A 123 -14.59 -7.42 3.17
CA GLY A 123 -14.39 -6.03 3.59
C GLY A 123 -13.84 -5.91 5.01
N GLN A 124 -14.32 -6.74 5.95
CA GLN A 124 -13.81 -6.78 7.32
C GLN A 124 -12.35 -7.27 7.38
N GLN A 125 -12.01 -8.29 6.60
CA GLN A 125 -10.64 -8.76 6.46
C GLN A 125 -9.73 -7.68 5.83
N LYS A 126 -10.24 -6.92 4.85
CA LYS A 126 -9.52 -5.80 4.24
C LYS A 126 -9.27 -4.67 5.24
N LYS A 127 -10.28 -4.32 6.06
CA LYS A 127 -10.14 -3.36 7.17
C LYS A 127 -9.04 -3.80 8.15
N LEU A 128 -9.04 -5.07 8.57
CA LEU A 128 -8.01 -5.61 9.46
C LEU A 128 -6.61 -5.55 8.82
N ALA A 129 -6.50 -5.88 7.53
CA ALA A 129 -5.22 -5.76 6.79
C ALA A 129 -4.72 -4.32 6.70
N LEU A 130 -5.61 -3.34 6.56
CA LEU A 130 -5.28 -1.91 6.56
C LEU A 130 -4.76 -1.46 7.93
N ILE A 131 -5.38 -1.88 9.04
CA ILE A 131 -4.91 -1.54 10.40
C ILE A 131 -3.42 -1.87 10.55
N ARG A 132 -2.97 -3.01 10.01
CA ARG A 132 -1.56 -3.44 10.05
C ARG A 132 -0.59 -2.45 9.40
N VAL A 133 -1.06 -1.67 8.44
CA VAL A 133 -0.26 -0.65 7.74
C VAL A 133 -0.43 0.72 8.39
N LEU A 134 -1.65 1.05 8.82
CA LEU A 134 -1.98 2.37 9.37
C LEU A 134 -1.42 2.59 10.78
N ALA A 135 -1.27 1.52 11.55
CA ALA A 135 -0.74 1.59 12.93
C ALA A 135 0.80 1.70 12.98
N GLN A 136 1.50 1.38 11.90
CA GLN A 136 2.96 1.46 11.84
C GLN A 136 3.47 2.87 11.58
N SER A 137 4.60 3.20 12.22
CA SER A 137 5.39 4.37 11.81
C SER A 137 6.18 4.04 10.55
N SER A 138 6.03 4.85 9.50
CA SER A 138 6.68 4.63 8.21
C SER A 138 7.06 5.94 7.54
N ASP A 139 8.11 5.89 6.72
CA ASP A 139 8.57 7.00 5.87
C ASP A 139 7.93 6.91 4.47
N LEU A 140 7.52 5.69 4.07
CA LEU A 140 6.86 5.40 2.80
C LEU A 140 5.73 4.39 2.98
N LEU A 141 4.53 4.75 2.52
CA LEU A 141 3.38 3.86 2.42
C LEU A 141 3.27 3.33 0.98
N VAL A 142 3.20 2.01 0.81
CA VAL A 142 3.00 1.35 -0.49
C VAL A 142 1.73 0.52 -0.42
N LEU A 143 0.69 0.91 -1.17
CA LEU A 143 -0.66 0.36 -1.04
C LEU A 143 -1.17 -0.21 -2.37
N ASP A 144 -1.44 -1.51 -2.42
CA ASP A 144 -2.01 -2.18 -3.59
C ASP A 144 -3.53 -2.29 -3.44
N GLU A 145 -4.27 -1.49 -4.22
CA GLU A 145 -5.74 -1.41 -4.25
C GLU A 145 -6.34 -1.27 -2.82
N PRO A 146 -5.99 -0.21 -2.06
CA PRO A 146 -6.38 -0.10 -0.66
C PRO A 146 -7.89 0.06 -0.46
N PHE A 147 -8.63 0.57 -1.44
CA PHE A 147 -10.04 0.92 -1.32
C PHE A 147 -11.01 -0.19 -1.75
N VAL A 148 -10.51 -1.27 -2.36
CA VAL A 148 -11.35 -2.37 -2.85
C VAL A 148 -12.03 -3.10 -1.70
N GLY A 149 -13.36 -3.22 -1.79
CA GLY A 149 -14.20 -3.93 -0.81
C GLY A 149 -14.53 -3.13 0.45
N LEU A 150 -14.23 -1.83 0.48
CA LEU A 150 -14.56 -0.96 1.59
C LEU A 150 -15.87 -0.20 1.34
N ASP A 151 -16.57 0.10 2.43
CA ASP A 151 -17.65 1.08 2.42
C ASP A 151 -17.11 2.52 2.31
N GLN A 152 -17.99 3.46 1.91
CA GLN A 152 -17.61 4.85 1.68
C GLN A 152 -17.02 5.51 2.94
N THR A 153 -17.63 5.27 4.10
CA THR A 153 -17.17 5.85 5.37
C THR A 153 -15.73 5.43 5.68
N THR A 154 -15.40 4.15 5.52
CA THR A 154 -14.04 3.65 5.73
C THR A 154 -13.07 4.22 4.68
N ALA A 155 -13.50 4.31 3.42
CA ALA A 155 -12.68 4.89 2.35
C ALA A 155 -12.36 6.37 2.64
N ASP A 156 -13.32 7.16 3.15
CA ASP A 156 -13.11 8.57 3.51
C ASP A 156 -12.15 8.71 4.71
N GLN A 157 -12.27 7.84 5.71
CA GLN A 157 -11.34 7.80 6.85
C GLN A 157 -9.90 7.53 6.38
N ILE A 158 -9.72 6.56 5.47
CA ILE A 158 -8.41 6.23 4.91
C ILE A 158 -7.86 7.39 4.08
N ASN A 159 -8.66 8.01 3.21
CA ASN A 159 -8.24 9.17 2.42
C ASN A 159 -7.76 10.31 3.34
N SER A 160 -8.52 10.61 4.40
CA SER A 160 -8.17 11.65 5.38
C SER A 160 -6.85 11.33 6.09
N PHE A 161 -6.67 10.09 6.52
CA PHE A 161 -5.43 9.63 7.15
C PHE A 161 -4.23 9.73 6.20
N LEU A 162 -4.36 9.28 4.96
CA LEU A 162 -3.28 9.34 3.97
C LEU A 162 -2.91 10.78 3.64
N ALA A 163 -3.90 11.68 3.49
CA ALA A 163 -3.65 13.11 3.29
C ALA A 163 -2.86 13.72 4.47
N GLN A 164 -3.23 13.36 5.70
CA GLN A 164 -2.50 13.77 6.89
C GLN A 164 -1.06 13.24 6.89
N LYS A 165 -0.84 11.97 6.55
CA LYS A 165 0.52 11.38 6.48
C LYS A 165 1.40 12.08 5.44
N ILE A 166 0.87 12.38 4.27
CA ILE A 166 1.56 13.16 3.25
C ILE A 166 1.95 14.53 3.79
N SER A 167 1.03 15.25 4.45
CA SER A 167 1.33 16.56 5.06
C SER A 167 2.40 16.51 6.16
N GLN A 168 2.58 15.34 6.78
CA GLN A 168 3.62 15.08 7.78
C GLN A 168 4.97 14.63 7.16
N GLY A 169 5.06 14.57 5.84
CA GLY A 169 6.28 14.20 5.13
C GLY A 169 6.40 12.72 4.78
N VAL A 170 5.38 11.90 5.00
CA VAL A 170 5.39 10.49 4.58
C VAL A 170 5.16 10.41 3.07
N GLY A 171 5.98 9.65 2.35
CA GLY A 171 5.75 9.35 0.94
C GLY A 171 4.61 8.34 0.76
N LEU A 172 3.85 8.45 -0.32
CA LEU A 172 2.77 7.52 -0.64
C LEU A 172 2.90 7.00 -2.07
N VAL A 173 2.83 5.68 -2.24
CA VAL A 173 2.62 5.03 -3.54
C VAL A 173 1.38 4.17 -3.44
N LEU A 174 0.44 4.37 -4.34
CA LEU A 174 -0.75 3.52 -4.36
C LEU A 174 -1.16 3.13 -5.77
N THR A 175 -1.78 1.96 -5.87
CA THR A 175 -2.54 1.55 -7.04
C THR A 175 -4.03 1.68 -6.74
N SER A 176 -4.83 2.12 -7.69
CA SER A 176 -6.28 2.11 -7.58
C SER A 176 -6.94 2.24 -8.94
N HIS A 177 -8.10 1.59 -9.12
CA HIS A 177 -8.96 1.81 -10.27
C HIS A 177 -9.82 3.06 -10.15
N ILE A 178 -9.99 3.57 -8.94
CA ILE A 178 -10.67 4.83 -8.66
C ILE A 178 -9.65 5.91 -8.34
N THR A 179 -9.92 7.15 -8.71
CA THR A 179 -9.06 8.28 -8.35
C THR A 179 -9.17 8.51 -6.84
N PRO A 180 -8.06 8.43 -6.09
CA PRO A 180 -8.07 8.73 -4.66
C PRO A 180 -8.40 10.21 -4.42
N MET A 181 -9.00 10.53 -3.29
CA MET A 181 -9.30 11.90 -2.89
C MET A 181 -8.07 12.59 -2.23
N ILE A 182 -6.89 12.27 -2.74
CA ILE A 182 -5.59 12.75 -2.25
C ILE A 182 -4.84 13.30 -3.45
N ASP A 183 -4.13 14.40 -3.27
CA ASP A 183 -3.28 14.94 -4.33
C ASP A 183 -2.08 14.01 -4.57
N CYS A 184 -2.04 13.40 -5.75
CA CYS A 184 -1.03 12.45 -6.16
C CYS A 184 -0.62 12.69 -7.62
N ALA A 185 0.67 12.66 -7.89
CA ALA A 185 1.16 12.56 -9.25
C ALA A 185 0.67 11.25 -9.88
N ALA A 186 0.26 11.28 -11.14
CA ALA A 186 -0.21 10.08 -11.84
C ALA A 186 0.91 9.43 -12.65
N LEU A 187 1.03 8.10 -12.55
CA LEU A 187 1.91 7.27 -13.35
C LEU A 187 1.09 6.23 -14.10
N ASP A 188 0.94 6.40 -15.41
CA ASP A 188 0.14 5.52 -16.26
C ASP A 188 0.98 4.40 -16.88
N LEU A 189 0.69 3.13 -16.53
CA LEU A 189 1.37 1.97 -17.13
C LEU A 189 0.80 1.58 -18.50
N GLY A 190 -0.40 2.03 -18.84
CA GLY A 190 -1.02 1.75 -20.14
C GLY A 190 -0.53 2.61 -21.31
N ALA A 191 -0.02 3.82 -21.03
CA ALA A 191 0.45 4.76 -22.03
C ALA A 191 1.81 4.40 -22.65
N ASN A 192 2.58 3.51 -22.01
CA ASN A 192 3.96 3.15 -22.41
C ASN A 192 4.05 1.79 -23.13
N ASN A 193 2.93 1.21 -23.57
CA ASN A 193 2.89 -0.07 -24.29
C ASN A 193 2.69 0.11 -25.83
N ALA A 194 2.88 1.32 -26.35
CA ALA A 194 2.82 1.61 -27.79
C ALA A 194 4.23 1.75 -28.38
#